data_487d85a957d43532c55d873b3362d20a
#
_entry.id   487d85a957d43532c55d873b3362d20a
#
_cell.length_a   1.000
_cell.length_b   1.000
_cell.length_c   1.000
_cell.angle_alpha   90.00
_cell.angle_beta   90.00
_cell.angle_gamma   90.00
#
_symmetry.space_group_name_H-M   'P 1'
#
loop_
_entity.id
_entity.type
_entity.pdbx_description
1 polymer ?
#
loop_
_entity_poly.entity_id
_entity_poly.type
_entity_poly.pdbx_seq_one_letter_code
_entity_poly.pdbx_strand_id
1 'polypeptide(L)'
;MSIFAHLTRNIYRKFLKLGAQIRQRMEEKAKSLKKACYELDTDYPSLFSMVNGARFIKKDGVELVTLDMVKDHDGEYSDWTITIEQGQKIGEVMDRIPFGVLNKTITGLGATTLEITNQERDSIIVVPTKSLAYGKYKSANNHFGDGYAFYFGSPIKEIRSAVKPAQVKNYLDSNNQWKKKFLVVADSLPRLIEILDSYNIDVYNSYFLMVDEIDTMQADSAYRPRLEYVMDYYFKFNQKFRSAVSATLNDFSNPKMEYESKIVTRWRENPRRNIDLIYTNYVDDTAVKIITQKLSENTDAKILIAYNSLDGILNILELLKKRNVDGVNNSNCGILCSERNNDKVKEYIEDADNVISEDANLQKRIVFMTCAYFAGIDIQDRCHLITITSHLQPFTYLSTQRMEQIAGRCRNGNLSAVSYTHLRAHE
;
A
#
# COMPACT_ATOMS: atom_id res chain seq x y z
N MET A 1 -37.76 -4.62 -4.65
CA MET A 1 -36.64 -3.88 -5.32
C MET A 1 -36.49 -2.56 -4.61
N SER A 2 -35.30 -2.26 -4.09
CA SER A 2 -35.05 -1.00 -3.38
C SER A 2 -35.13 0.17 -4.35
N ILE A 3 -35.73 1.29 -3.92
CA ILE A 3 -35.86 2.54 -4.68
C ILE A 3 -34.51 3.01 -5.24
N PHE A 4 -33.41 2.63 -4.59
CA PHE A 4 -32.05 3.02 -4.98
C PHE A 4 -31.41 2.14 -6.07
N ALA A 5 -31.99 0.97 -6.36
CA ALA A 5 -31.48 0.12 -7.44
C ALA A 5 -31.61 0.79 -8.83
N HIS A 6 -32.50 1.77 -8.96
CA HIS A 6 -32.72 2.52 -10.18
C HIS A 6 -32.18 3.96 -10.15
N LEU A 7 -31.47 4.36 -9.08
CA LEU A 7 -30.83 5.66 -9.04
C LEU A 7 -29.75 5.72 -10.10
N THR A 8 -30.03 6.50 -11.14
CA THR A 8 -29.05 6.75 -12.19
C THR A 8 -27.84 7.49 -11.58
N ARG A 9 -26.65 7.26 -12.14
CA ARG A 9 -25.41 7.95 -11.75
C ARG A 9 -25.56 9.47 -11.61
N ASN A 10 -26.49 10.06 -12.41
CA ASN A 10 -26.77 11.50 -12.38
C ASN A 10 -27.57 11.94 -11.14
N ILE A 11 -28.53 11.14 -10.68
CA ILE A 11 -29.32 11.44 -9.49
C ILE A 11 -28.40 11.34 -8.26
N TYR A 12 -27.57 10.31 -8.19
CA TYR A 12 -26.61 10.14 -7.13
C TYR A 12 -25.60 11.31 -7.03
N ARG A 13 -25.07 11.77 -8.18
CA ARG A 13 -24.20 12.95 -8.22
C ARG A 13 -24.88 14.23 -7.74
N LYS A 14 -26.15 14.42 -8.10
CA LYS A 14 -26.94 15.57 -7.60
C LYS A 14 -27.12 15.48 -6.08
N PHE A 15 -27.35 14.27 -5.58
CA PHE A 15 -27.49 14.00 -4.17
C PHE A 15 -26.20 14.32 -3.39
N LEU A 16 -25.06 13.85 -3.87
CA LEU A 16 -23.75 14.17 -3.28
C LEU A 16 -23.44 15.68 -3.32
N LYS A 17 -23.72 16.32 -4.45
CA LYS A 17 -23.51 17.78 -4.58
C LYS A 17 -24.40 18.56 -3.60
N LEU A 18 -25.63 18.15 -3.45
CA LEU A 18 -26.56 18.77 -2.48
C LEU A 18 -26.06 18.55 -1.05
N GLY A 19 -25.62 17.33 -0.70
CA GLY A 19 -25.06 17.02 0.60
C GLY A 19 -23.83 17.87 0.94
N ALA A 20 -22.91 18.04 -0.03
CA ALA A 20 -21.76 18.91 0.14
C ALA A 20 -22.13 20.38 0.38
N GLN A 21 -23.12 20.90 -0.35
CA GLN A 21 -23.61 22.27 -0.16
C GLN A 21 -24.29 22.46 1.19
N ILE A 22 -25.04 21.47 1.66
CA ILE A 22 -25.66 21.50 2.99
C ILE A 22 -24.58 21.48 4.06
N ARG A 23 -23.57 20.62 3.94
CA ARG A 23 -22.44 20.55 4.88
C ARG A 23 -21.72 21.90 4.98
N GLN A 24 -21.36 22.50 3.87
CA GLN A 24 -20.72 23.81 3.84
C GLN A 24 -21.57 24.87 4.56
N ARG A 25 -22.88 24.92 4.31
CA ARG A 25 -23.77 25.86 5.00
C ARG A 25 -23.89 25.60 6.51
N MET A 26 -23.81 24.33 6.92
CA MET A 26 -23.80 23.97 8.34
C MET A 26 -22.52 24.45 9.02
N GLU A 27 -21.37 24.27 8.39
CA GLU A 27 -20.07 24.73 8.87
C GLU A 27 -20.04 26.26 8.97
N GLU A 28 -20.45 26.99 7.93
CA GLU A 28 -20.52 28.46 7.91
C GLU A 28 -21.40 29.02 9.04
N LYS A 29 -22.46 28.31 9.42
CA LYS A 29 -23.41 28.76 10.41
C LYS A 29 -23.25 28.09 11.78
N ALA A 30 -22.22 27.26 11.97
CA ALA A 30 -21.98 26.49 13.20
C ALA A 30 -23.23 25.76 13.72
N LYS A 31 -24.02 25.17 12.85
CA LYS A 31 -25.27 24.50 13.20
C LYS A 31 -25.09 22.99 13.34
N SER A 32 -25.79 22.41 14.31
CA SER A 32 -25.91 20.94 14.37
C SER A 32 -26.80 20.40 13.24
N LEU A 33 -26.56 19.15 12.84
CA LEU A 33 -27.36 18.47 11.83
C LEU A 33 -28.87 18.46 12.19
N LYS A 34 -29.17 18.24 13.45
CA LYS A 34 -30.56 18.24 13.96
C LYS A 34 -31.26 19.60 13.80
N LYS A 35 -30.54 20.70 14.02
CA LYS A 35 -31.07 22.05 13.81
C LYS A 35 -31.26 22.34 12.32
N ALA A 36 -30.36 21.87 11.47
CA ALA A 36 -30.48 21.98 10.01
C ALA A 36 -31.71 21.22 9.47
N CYS A 37 -32.04 20.04 10.01
CA CYS A 37 -33.25 19.31 9.67
C CYS A 37 -34.52 20.14 9.91
N TYR A 38 -34.59 20.77 11.08
CA TYR A 38 -35.74 21.60 11.44
C TYR A 38 -35.89 22.80 10.50
N GLU A 39 -34.79 23.46 10.15
CA GLU A 39 -34.82 24.63 9.27
C GLU A 39 -35.08 24.28 7.79
N LEU A 40 -34.75 23.06 7.35
CA LEU A 40 -34.94 22.59 5.98
C LEU A 40 -36.21 21.78 5.79
N ASP A 41 -37.03 21.66 6.85
CA ASP A 41 -38.27 20.85 6.86
C ASP A 41 -38.04 19.44 6.28
N THR A 42 -37.00 18.77 6.76
CA THR A 42 -36.65 17.42 6.34
C THR A 42 -36.38 16.51 7.55
N ASP A 43 -36.59 15.22 7.37
CA ASP A 43 -36.30 14.25 8.41
C ASP A 43 -34.78 14.05 8.61
N TYR A 44 -34.40 13.72 9.85
CA TYR A 44 -33.01 13.52 10.21
C TYR A 44 -32.30 12.42 9.39
N PRO A 45 -32.86 11.23 9.15
CA PRO A 45 -32.25 10.20 8.33
C PRO A 45 -32.00 10.64 6.88
N SER A 46 -32.94 11.33 6.27
CA SER A 46 -32.80 11.84 4.89
C SER A 46 -31.69 12.88 4.78
N LEU A 47 -31.67 13.85 5.70
CA LEU A 47 -30.64 14.88 5.72
C LEU A 47 -29.27 14.28 6.02
N PHE A 48 -29.20 13.35 6.98
CA PHE A 48 -27.97 12.62 7.30
C PHE A 48 -27.43 11.87 6.10
N SER A 49 -28.30 11.18 5.37
CA SER A 49 -27.95 10.48 4.14
C SER A 49 -27.44 11.42 3.04
N MET A 50 -28.07 12.58 2.86
CA MET A 50 -27.64 13.59 1.90
C MET A 50 -26.28 14.17 2.23
N VAL A 51 -26.06 14.55 3.48
CA VAL A 51 -24.82 15.18 3.96
C VAL A 51 -23.64 14.21 3.86
N ASN A 52 -23.86 12.93 4.08
CA ASN A 52 -22.85 11.90 4.10
C ASN A 52 -22.73 11.11 2.80
N GLY A 53 -23.55 11.43 1.79
CA GLY A 53 -23.50 10.75 0.51
C GLY A 53 -23.94 9.28 0.57
N ALA A 54 -24.87 8.97 1.33
CA ALA A 54 -25.12 7.80 2.11
C ALA A 54 -25.40 6.45 1.47
N ARG A 55 -25.43 6.26 0.16
CA ARG A 55 -25.78 4.92 -0.36
C ARG A 55 -25.27 4.70 -1.75
N PHE A 56 -24.78 3.50 -2.00
CA PHE A 56 -24.48 3.03 -3.34
C PHE A 56 -24.77 1.54 -3.50
N ILE A 57 -24.81 1.07 -4.71
CA ILE A 57 -25.16 -0.29 -5.04
C ILE A 57 -23.88 -1.11 -5.18
N LYS A 58 -23.88 -2.29 -4.57
CA LYS A 58 -22.84 -3.30 -4.75
C LYS A 58 -22.76 -3.77 -6.20
N LYS A 59 -21.66 -4.38 -6.57
CA LYS A 59 -21.38 -4.93 -7.90
C LYS A 59 -22.53 -5.75 -8.47
N ASP A 60 -23.15 -6.59 -7.69
CA ASP A 60 -24.24 -7.46 -8.14
C ASP A 60 -25.60 -6.75 -8.23
N GLY A 61 -25.65 -5.46 -8.00
CA GLY A 61 -26.88 -4.66 -8.06
C GLY A 61 -27.93 -5.01 -7.02
N VAL A 62 -27.63 -5.95 -6.13
CA VAL A 62 -28.62 -6.59 -5.26
C VAL A 62 -28.64 -5.99 -3.86
N GLU A 63 -27.53 -5.43 -3.41
CA GLU A 63 -27.40 -4.96 -2.05
C GLU A 63 -27.03 -3.47 -1.97
N LEU A 64 -27.81 -2.72 -1.24
CA LEU A 64 -27.49 -1.35 -0.91
C LEU A 64 -26.51 -1.31 0.25
N VAL A 65 -25.36 -0.72 0.00
CA VAL A 65 -24.43 -0.38 1.07
C VAL A 65 -24.80 1.00 1.58
N THR A 66 -25.14 1.10 2.85
CA THR A 66 -25.36 2.39 3.49
C THR A 66 -24.02 3.06 3.69
N LEU A 67 -23.95 4.29 3.24
CA LEU A 67 -22.81 5.14 3.47
C LEU A 67 -23.06 5.92 4.73
N ASP A 68 -22.32 5.58 5.74
CA ASP A 68 -22.33 6.31 7.00
C ASP A 68 -21.00 7.06 7.13
N MET A 69 -20.99 8.22 7.70
CA MET A 69 -19.77 8.82 8.20
C MET A 69 -19.28 7.96 9.37
N VAL A 70 -18.30 7.16 9.10
CA VAL A 70 -17.69 6.28 10.09
C VAL A 70 -16.36 6.87 10.49
N LYS A 71 -16.14 6.97 11.79
CA LYS A 71 -14.85 7.29 12.34
C LYS A 71 -13.96 6.07 12.12
N ASP A 72 -12.83 6.25 11.42
CA ASP A 72 -11.87 5.19 11.22
C ASP A 72 -11.09 4.86 12.51
N HIS A 73 -10.13 3.95 12.42
CA HIS A 73 -9.33 3.53 13.57
C HIS A 73 -8.57 4.67 14.25
N ASP A 74 -8.20 5.71 13.48
CA ASP A 74 -7.40 6.84 13.96
C ASP A 74 -8.26 8.06 14.34
N GLY A 75 -9.57 7.94 14.18
CA GLY A 75 -10.51 9.01 14.49
C GLY A 75 -10.90 9.87 13.29
N GLU A 76 -10.44 9.56 12.10
CA GLU A 76 -10.87 10.19 10.87
C GLU A 76 -12.29 9.78 10.46
N TYR A 77 -12.91 10.60 9.64
CA TYR A 77 -14.22 10.31 9.04
C TYR A 77 -14.05 9.90 7.58
N SER A 78 -14.77 8.85 7.18
CA SER A 78 -14.91 8.42 5.79
C SER A 78 -16.26 8.82 5.23
N ASP A 79 -16.32 9.15 3.95
CA ASP A 79 -17.58 9.36 3.23
C ASP A 79 -18.29 8.03 2.98
N TRP A 80 -17.49 6.94 2.79
CA TRP A 80 -17.96 5.62 2.38
C TRP A 80 -17.21 4.50 3.07
N THR A 81 -17.97 3.53 3.59
CA THR A 81 -17.39 2.31 4.15
C THR A 81 -17.83 1.10 3.35
N ILE A 82 -16.86 0.27 2.93
CA ILE A 82 -17.10 -0.97 2.21
C ILE A 82 -16.68 -2.12 3.11
N THR A 83 -17.63 -3.02 3.41
CA THR A 83 -17.34 -4.22 4.20
C THR A 83 -16.78 -5.32 3.29
N ILE A 84 -15.70 -5.94 3.73
CA ILE A 84 -14.97 -7.02 3.03
C ILE A 84 -15.01 -8.26 3.91
N GLU A 85 -15.31 -9.41 3.34
CA GLU A 85 -15.24 -10.70 4.00
C GLU A 85 -13.79 -11.22 4.04
N GLN A 86 -13.51 -12.10 5.00
CA GLN A 86 -12.19 -12.72 5.08
C GLN A 86 -11.86 -13.51 3.80
N GLY A 87 -10.70 -13.22 3.19
CA GLY A 87 -10.27 -13.85 1.93
C GLY A 87 -10.81 -13.18 0.66
N GLN A 88 -11.82 -12.33 0.76
CA GLN A 88 -12.39 -11.60 -0.37
C GLN A 88 -11.43 -10.55 -0.91
N LYS A 89 -11.40 -10.37 -2.24
CA LYS A 89 -10.62 -9.33 -2.91
C LYS A 89 -11.51 -8.13 -3.27
N ILE A 90 -10.87 -6.96 -3.38
CA ILE A 90 -11.61 -5.73 -3.68
C ILE A 90 -12.35 -5.80 -5.03
N GLY A 91 -11.82 -6.52 -6.01
CA GLY A 91 -12.48 -6.73 -7.31
C GLY A 91 -13.77 -7.55 -7.25
N GLU A 92 -14.06 -8.21 -6.12
CA GLU A 92 -15.31 -8.94 -5.91
C GLU A 92 -16.42 -8.01 -5.38
N VAL A 93 -16.06 -6.83 -4.88
CA VAL A 93 -17.00 -5.86 -4.30
C VAL A 93 -17.11 -4.57 -5.11
N MET A 94 -16.16 -4.31 -6.01
CA MET A 94 -16.20 -3.15 -6.91
C MET A 94 -15.55 -3.48 -8.26
N ASP A 95 -16.03 -2.84 -9.32
CA ASP A 95 -15.56 -3.09 -10.69
C ASP A 95 -14.30 -2.31 -11.05
N ARG A 96 -13.99 -1.24 -10.32
CA ARG A 96 -12.85 -0.37 -10.58
C ARG A 96 -12.45 0.41 -9.33
N ILE A 97 -11.23 0.88 -9.30
CA ILE A 97 -10.76 1.78 -8.24
C ILE A 97 -11.54 3.11 -8.33
N PRO A 98 -12.13 3.56 -7.21
CA PRO A 98 -12.84 4.83 -7.15
C PRO A 98 -11.88 6.01 -7.24
N PHE A 99 -12.39 7.17 -7.60
CA PHE A 99 -11.63 8.42 -7.48
C PHE A 99 -11.61 8.90 -6.02
N GLY A 100 -10.62 9.73 -5.67
CA GLY A 100 -10.42 10.25 -4.31
C GLY A 100 -9.43 9.43 -3.51
N VAL A 101 -9.68 9.23 -2.24
CA VAL A 101 -8.79 8.48 -1.32
C VAL A 101 -9.43 7.13 -0.98
N LEU A 102 -8.74 6.05 -1.31
CA LEU A 102 -9.14 4.70 -0.92
C LEU A 102 -8.23 4.20 0.21
N ASN A 103 -8.75 4.25 1.43
CA ASN A 103 -8.12 3.59 2.58
C ASN A 103 -8.52 2.11 2.60
N LYS A 104 -7.62 1.26 2.16
CA LYS A 104 -7.88 -0.19 2.11
C LYS A 104 -8.00 -0.82 3.50
N THR A 105 -7.40 -0.22 4.53
CA THR A 105 -7.18 -0.76 5.89
C THR A 105 -6.66 -2.20 5.95
N ILE A 106 -6.73 -2.91 4.85
CA ILE A 106 -6.39 -4.31 4.68
C ILE A 106 -5.30 -4.44 3.62
N THR A 107 -4.17 -5.00 3.99
CA THR A 107 -3.08 -5.29 3.06
C THR A 107 -3.43 -6.46 2.14
N GLY A 108 -2.95 -6.42 0.89
CA GLY A 108 -3.18 -7.54 -0.04
C GLY A 108 -4.59 -7.66 -0.60
N LEU A 109 -5.42 -6.63 -0.46
CA LEU A 109 -6.80 -6.60 -0.95
C LEU A 109 -6.91 -6.62 -2.48
N GLY A 110 -5.81 -6.35 -3.20
CA GLY A 110 -5.77 -6.46 -4.66
C GLY A 110 -6.13 -5.18 -5.42
N ALA A 111 -6.06 -3.99 -4.79
CA ALA A 111 -6.41 -2.73 -5.44
C ALA A 111 -5.57 -2.46 -6.70
N THR A 112 -4.24 -2.62 -6.65
CA THR A 112 -3.37 -2.45 -7.82
C THR A 112 -3.74 -3.43 -8.93
N THR A 113 -4.04 -4.69 -8.58
CA THR A 113 -4.47 -5.70 -9.54
C THR A 113 -5.79 -5.32 -10.20
N LEU A 114 -6.77 -4.84 -9.41
CA LEU A 114 -8.05 -4.38 -9.95
C LEU A 114 -7.86 -3.26 -11.00
N GLU A 115 -6.99 -2.28 -10.75
CA GLU A 115 -6.74 -1.21 -11.71
C GLU A 115 -5.95 -1.70 -12.94
N ILE A 116 -5.00 -2.60 -12.75
CA ILE A 116 -4.26 -3.21 -13.87
C ILE A 116 -5.22 -3.97 -14.79
N THR A 117 -6.12 -4.78 -14.22
CA THR A 117 -7.05 -5.61 -15.00
C THR A 117 -8.27 -4.86 -15.57
N ASN A 118 -8.51 -3.65 -15.08
CA ASN A 118 -9.63 -2.83 -15.58
C ASN A 118 -9.41 -2.42 -17.04
N GLN A 119 -10.33 -2.79 -17.92
CA GLN A 119 -10.27 -2.49 -19.36
C GLN A 119 -11.25 -1.37 -19.79
N GLU A 120 -11.78 -0.60 -18.85
CA GLU A 120 -12.65 0.54 -19.17
C GLU A 120 -11.85 1.84 -19.43
N ARG A 121 -10.62 1.94 -18.90
CA ARG A 121 -9.81 3.17 -18.93
C ARG A 121 -8.33 2.92 -19.05
N ASP A 122 -7.63 3.85 -19.67
CA ASP A 122 -6.18 3.94 -19.63
C ASP A 122 -5.72 4.41 -18.26
N SER A 123 -4.60 3.89 -17.75
CA SER A 123 -4.19 4.16 -16.36
C SER A 123 -2.69 4.37 -16.22
N ILE A 124 -2.34 5.30 -15.34
CA ILE A 124 -0.99 5.51 -14.81
C ILE A 124 -1.02 5.09 -13.35
N ILE A 125 -0.34 4.00 -13.02
CA ILE A 125 -0.30 3.41 -11.69
C ILE A 125 1.07 3.72 -11.09
N VAL A 126 1.11 4.64 -10.15
CA VAL A 126 2.33 5.12 -9.50
C VAL A 126 2.55 4.33 -8.23
N VAL A 127 3.76 3.82 -8.07
CA VAL A 127 4.18 3.06 -6.89
C VAL A 127 5.52 3.58 -6.35
N PRO A 128 5.82 3.40 -5.04
CA PRO A 128 6.99 4.03 -4.42
C PRO A 128 8.34 3.44 -4.85
N THR A 129 8.39 2.18 -5.28
CA THR A 129 9.66 1.49 -5.54
C THR A 129 9.72 0.83 -6.91
N LYS A 130 10.96 0.70 -7.44
CA LYS A 130 11.24 0.03 -8.71
C LYS A 130 10.81 -1.44 -8.68
N SER A 131 11.14 -2.14 -7.59
CA SER A 131 10.82 -3.56 -7.43
C SER A 131 9.31 -3.80 -7.48
N LEU A 132 8.52 -2.93 -6.84
CA LEU A 132 7.07 -3.02 -6.87
C LEU A 132 6.51 -2.76 -8.28
N ALA A 133 6.99 -1.69 -8.96
CA ALA A 133 6.57 -1.37 -10.32
C ALA A 133 6.89 -2.51 -11.28
N TYR A 134 8.12 -3.02 -11.23
CA TYR A 134 8.57 -4.10 -12.10
C TYR A 134 7.87 -5.42 -11.80
N GLY A 135 7.71 -5.78 -10.53
CA GLY A 135 7.00 -6.99 -10.13
C GLY A 135 5.55 -7.01 -10.64
N LYS A 136 4.83 -5.88 -10.52
CA LYS A 136 3.47 -5.75 -11.07
C LYS A 136 3.44 -5.78 -12.59
N TYR A 137 4.39 -5.12 -13.26
CA TYR A 137 4.58 -5.18 -14.70
C TYR A 137 4.82 -6.63 -15.18
N LYS A 138 5.79 -7.34 -14.59
CA LYS A 138 6.11 -8.72 -14.93
C LYS A 138 4.89 -9.63 -14.74
N SER A 139 4.22 -9.53 -13.59
CA SER A 139 3.03 -10.32 -13.29
C SER A 139 1.88 -10.08 -14.29
N ALA A 140 1.64 -8.83 -14.66
CA ALA A 140 0.60 -8.48 -15.64
C ALA A 140 0.91 -9.05 -17.02
N ASN A 141 2.14 -8.85 -17.52
CA ASN A 141 2.52 -9.34 -18.84
C ASN A 141 2.61 -10.86 -18.89
N ASN A 142 3.06 -11.54 -17.84
CA ASN A 142 3.05 -13.00 -17.77
C ASN A 142 1.62 -13.57 -17.84
N HIS A 143 0.64 -12.85 -17.28
CA HIS A 143 -0.75 -13.32 -17.24
C HIS A 143 -1.54 -13.00 -18.51
N PHE A 144 -1.37 -11.78 -19.07
CA PHE A 144 -2.18 -11.29 -20.19
C PHE A 144 -1.42 -11.26 -21.53
N GLY A 145 -0.10 -11.43 -21.53
CA GLY A 145 0.76 -11.38 -22.68
C GLY A 145 1.62 -10.12 -22.75
N ASP A 146 2.70 -10.21 -23.53
CA ASP A 146 3.65 -9.12 -23.69
C ASP A 146 2.97 -7.86 -24.26
N GLY A 147 3.33 -6.72 -23.70
CA GLY A 147 2.78 -5.41 -24.09
C GLY A 147 1.44 -5.08 -23.48
N TYR A 148 0.92 -5.90 -22.56
CA TYR A 148 -0.28 -5.58 -21.78
C TYR A 148 -0.05 -4.37 -20.86
N ALA A 149 1.04 -4.36 -20.13
CA ALA A 149 1.46 -3.25 -19.27
C ALA A 149 2.85 -2.75 -19.69
N PHE A 150 3.21 -1.53 -19.26
CA PHE A 150 4.48 -0.90 -19.55
C PHE A 150 5.15 -0.41 -18.26
N TYR A 151 6.37 -0.88 -18.01
CA TYR A 151 7.19 -0.39 -16.90
C TYR A 151 7.83 0.95 -17.24
N PHE A 152 7.69 1.93 -16.37
CA PHE A 152 8.34 3.23 -16.51
C PHE A 152 9.05 3.65 -15.21
N GLY A 153 10.37 3.56 -15.25
CA GLY A 153 11.22 3.85 -14.09
C GLY A 153 12.69 3.95 -14.44
N SER A 154 13.51 4.16 -13.42
CA SER A 154 14.97 4.06 -13.55
C SER A 154 15.40 2.62 -13.87
N PRO A 155 16.59 2.43 -14.43
CA PRO A 155 17.12 1.10 -14.71
C PRO A 155 17.14 0.19 -13.48
N ILE A 156 16.90 -1.09 -13.72
CA ILE A 156 16.98 -2.20 -12.78
C ILE A 156 17.85 -3.30 -13.38
N LYS A 157 18.13 -4.36 -12.63
CA LYS A 157 18.96 -5.49 -13.09
C LYS A 157 18.46 -6.07 -14.43
N GLU A 158 17.14 -6.19 -14.57
CA GLU A 158 16.47 -6.76 -15.75
C GLU A 158 16.32 -5.76 -16.90
N ILE A 159 16.20 -4.46 -16.60
CA ILE A 159 16.05 -3.37 -17.57
C ILE A 159 17.23 -2.41 -17.39
N ARG A 160 18.33 -2.70 -18.07
CA ARG A 160 19.62 -2.02 -17.86
C ARG A 160 19.71 -0.58 -18.39
N SER A 161 18.78 -0.16 -19.22
CA SER A 161 18.76 1.20 -19.78
C SER A 161 17.51 1.98 -19.34
N ALA A 162 17.65 3.29 -19.25
CA ALA A 162 16.51 4.17 -19.03
C ALA A 162 15.52 4.06 -20.20
N VAL A 163 14.23 4.07 -19.90
CA VAL A 163 13.18 4.05 -20.91
C VAL A 163 13.29 5.26 -21.83
N LYS A 164 13.31 5.04 -23.13
CA LYS A 164 13.38 6.09 -24.16
C LYS A 164 11.98 6.51 -24.59
N PRO A 165 11.76 7.78 -25.00
CA PRO A 165 10.46 8.25 -25.51
C PRO A 165 9.91 7.38 -26.64
N ALA A 166 10.76 6.92 -27.57
CA ALA A 166 10.35 6.03 -28.66
C ALA A 166 9.73 4.70 -28.18
N GLN A 167 10.17 4.16 -27.05
CA GLN A 167 9.58 2.94 -26.48
C GLN A 167 8.16 3.21 -25.93
N VAL A 168 7.96 4.37 -25.31
CA VAL A 168 6.63 4.83 -24.87
C VAL A 168 5.73 4.98 -26.10
N LYS A 169 6.23 5.62 -27.17
CA LYS A 169 5.46 5.78 -28.41
C LYS A 169 5.07 4.44 -29.00
N ASN A 170 6.03 3.50 -29.12
CA ASN A 170 5.74 2.16 -29.63
C ASN A 170 4.67 1.43 -28.81
N TYR A 171 4.69 1.60 -27.48
CA TYR A 171 3.65 1.05 -26.61
C TYR A 171 2.29 1.71 -26.86
N LEU A 172 2.23 3.03 -27.04
CA LEU A 172 0.99 3.76 -27.35
C LEU A 172 0.41 3.34 -28.70
N ASP A 173 1.28 3.23 -29.71
CA ASP A 173 0.89 2.90 -31.09
C ASP A 173 0.62 1.40 -31.27
N SER A 174 0.90 0.56 -30.28
CA SER A 174 0.63 -0.88 -30.37
C SER A 174 -0.86 -1.14 -30.55
N ASN A 175 -1.21 -1.86 -31.64
CA ASN A 175 -2.59 -2.23 -31.98
C ASN A 175 -3.15 -3.36 -31.12
N ASN A 176 -2.74 -3.45 -29.86
CA ASN A 176 -3.36 -4.36 -28.95
C ASN A 176 -4.74 -3.80 -28.52
N GLN A 177 -5.67 -4.70 -28.30
CA GLN A 177 -7.03 -4.36 -27.88
C GLN A 177 -7.14 -3.84 -26.44
N TRP A 178 -6.01 -3.84 -25.71
CA TRP A 178 -5.99 -3.51 -24.29
C TRP A 178 -5.86 -2.02 -24.02
N LYS A 179 -6.47 -1.57 -22.94
CA LYS A 179 -6.22 -0.24 -22.37
C LYS A 179 -4.78 -0.11 -21.90
N LYS A 180 -4.19 1.06 -22.10
CA LYS A 180 -2.79 1.32 -21.76
C LYS A 180 -2.60 1.39 -20.25
N LYS A 181 -1.67 0.59 -19.72
CA LYS A 181 -1.37 0.48 -18.29
C LYS A 181 0.11 0.80 -18.06
N PHE A 182 0.39 1.98 -17.54
CA PHE A 182 1.75 2.37 -17.14
C PHE A 182 1.98 2.05 -15.68
N LEU A 183 2.97 1.21 -15.37
CA LEU A 183 3.48 0.93 -14.03
C LEU A 183 4.68 1.85 -13.79
N VAL A 184 4.49 2.89 -12.99
CA VAL A 184 5.41 4.02 -12.89
C VAL A 184 6.03 4.10 -11.51
N VAL A 185 7.36 4.23 -11.46
CA VAL A 185 8.05 4.57 -10.21
C VAL A 185 7.84 6.06 -9.91
N ALA A 186 7.48 6.38 -8.70
CA ALA A 186 7.07 7.73 -8.28
C ALA A 186 7.99 8.85 -8.78
N ASP A 187 9.32 8.68 -8.63
CA ASP A 187 10.32 9.66 -9.10
C ASP A 187 10.32 9.87 -10.62
N SER A 188 9.72 8.97 -11.37
CA SER A 188 9.71 8.98 -12.85
C SER A 188 8.41 9.52 -13.43
N LEU A 189 7.39 9.77 -12.61
CA LEU A 189 6.10 10.28 -13.06
C LEU A 189 6.21 11.59 -13.87
N PRO A 190 6.98 12.62 -13.44
CA PRO A 190 7.12 13.86 -14.19
C PRO A 190 7.57 13.61 -15.63
N ARG A 191 8.60 12.78 -15.79
CA ARG A 191 9.16 12.45 -17.10
C ARG A 191 8.18 11.69 -18.00
N LEU A 192 7.37 10.78 -17.44
CA LEU A 192 6.33 10.13 -18.24
C LEU A 192 5.32 11.13 -18.76
N ILE A 193 4.85 12.04 -17.89
CA ILE A 193 3.89 13.08 -18.26
C ILE A 193 4.45 13.99 -19.36
N GLU A 194 5.71 14.44 -19.25
CA GLU A 194 6.38 15.22 -20.30
C GLU A 194 6.42 14.49 -21.64
N ILE A 195 6.68 13.18 -21.63
CA ILE A 195 6.68 12.37 -22.85
C ILE A 195 5.27 12.27 -23.44
N LEU A 196 4.25 12.00 -22.64
CA LEU A 196 2.86 11.91 -23.10
C LEU A 196 2.38 13.26 -23.66
N ASP A 197 2.72 14.36 -22.99
CA ASP A 197 2.41 15.72 -23.45
C ASP A 197 3.08 16.04 -24.79
N SER A 198 4.33 15.60 -24.99
CA SER A 198 5.06 15.77 -26.26
C SER A 198 4.38 15.04 -27.45
N TYR A 199 3.52 14.09 -27.17
CA TYR A 199 2.68 13.40 -28.16
C TYR A 199 1.25 13.97 -28.25
N ASN A 200 1.00 15.16 -27.67
CA ASN A 200 -0.29 15.84 -27.64
C ASN A 200 -1.39 15.02 -26.95
N ILE A 201 -1.07 14.23 -25.94
CA ILE A 201 -2.03 13.48 -25.16
C ILE A 201 -2.44 14.32 -23.95
N ASP A 202 -3.73 14.63 -23.85
CA ASP A 202 -4.30 15.26 -22.65
C ASP A 202 -4.37 14.24 -21.50
N VAL A 203 -3.20 14.00 -20.88
CA VAL A 203 -3.04 12.97 -19.85
C VAL A 203 -3.95 13.22 -18.63
N TYR A 204 -4.19 14.48 -18.30
CA TYR A 204 -4.93 14.86 -17.09
C TYR A 204 -6.43 14.61 -17.16
N ASN A 205 -6.97 14.47 -18.38
CA ASN A 205 -8.39 14.21 -18.60
C ASN A 205 -8.66 12.88 -19.30
N SER A 206 -7.64 12.17 -19.81
CA SER A 206 -7.81 10.90 -20.53
C SER A 206 -7.29 9.69 -19.76
N TYR A 207 -6.29 9.85 -18.89
CA TYR A 207 -5.76 8.78 -18.06
C TYR A 207 -6.31 8.83 -16.65
N PHE A 208 -6.46 7.67 -16.04
CA PHE A 208 -6.71 7.56 -14.60
C PHE A 208 -5.38 7.42 -13.87
N LEU A 209 -5.09 8.37 -12.98
CA LEU A 209 -3.93 8.31 -12.10
C LEU A 209 -4.29 7.57 -10.81
N MET A 210 -3.65 6.46 -10.55
CA MET A 210 -3.68 5.78 -9.27
C MET A 210 -2.33 5.91 -8.58
N VAL A 211 -2.30 6.54 -7.40
CA VAL A 211 -1.12 6.60 -6.54
C VAL A 211 -1.27 5.54 -5.46
N ASP A 212 -0.58 4.40 -5.62
CA ASP A 212 -0.65 3.28 -4.69
C ASP A 212 0.44 3.37 -3.61
N GLU A 213 0.15 2.88 -2.42
CA GLU A 213 1.01 2.95 -1.23
C GLU A 213 1.44 4.40 -0.92
N ILE A 214 0.48 5.33 -0.94
CA ILE A 214 0.73 6.76 -0.72
C ILE A 214 1.35 7.04 0.66
N ASP A 215 1.02 6.28 1.67
CA ASP A 215 1.62 6.32 3.01
C ASP A 215 3.14 6.07 2.99
N THR A 216 3.59 5.12 2.18
CA THR A 216 5.03 4.87 1.96
C THR A 216 5.71 6.09 1.33
N MET A 217 5.04 6.75 0.38
CA MET A 217 5.57 7.97 -0.23
C MET A 217 5.66 9.11 0.78
N GLN A 218 4.66 9.25 1.66
CA GLN A 218 4.69 10.23 2.75
C GLN A 218 5.84 9.94 3.74
N ALA A 219 5.95 8.68 4.20
CA ALA A 219 6.98 8.30 5.17
C ALA A 219 8.41 8.43 4.62
N ASP A 220 8.60 8.15 3.33
CA ASP A 220 9.91 8.16 2.69
C ASP A 220 10.29 9.56 2.13
N SER A 221 9.39 10.53 2.13
CA SER A 221 9.63 11.88 1.57
C SER A 221 10.80 12.61 2.25
N ALA A 222 11.02 12.37 3.55
CA ALA A 222 12.16 12.92 4.28
C ALA A 222 13.52 12.49 3.69
N TYR A 223 13.59 11.29 3.08
CA TYR A 223 14.81 10.74 2.46
C TYR A 223 14.80 10.89 0.94
N ARG A 224 13.62 11.04 0.34
CA ARG A 224 13.37 11.12 -1.09
C ARG A 224 12.38 12.27 -1.39
N PRO A 225 12.81 13.53 -1.30
CA PRO A 225 11.92 14.69 -1.43
C PRO A 225 11.12 14.72 -2.75
N ARG A 226 11.63 14.07 -3.79
CA ARG A 226 10.93 13.96 -5.09
C ARG A 226 9.60 13.18 -5.01
N LEU A 227 9.37 12.40 -3.96
CA LEU A 227 8.11 11.69 -3.75
C LEU A 227 6.94 12.66 -3.51
N GLU A 228 7.21 13.83 -2.94
CA GLU A 228 6.19 14.87 -2.72
C GLU A 228 5.65 15.44 -4.05
N TYR A 229 6.47 15.47 -5.11
CA TYR A 229 6.03 15.94 -6.43
C TYR A 229 4.90 15.09 -7.02
N VAL A 230 4.75 13.84 -6.61
CA VAL A 230 3.63 13.00 -7.05
C VAL A 230 2.30 13.66 -6.72
N MET A 231 2.19 14.31 -5.55
CA MET A 231 0.96 15.01 -5.14
C MET A 231 0.71 16.27 -5.95
N ASP A 232 1.76 16.98 -6.40
CA ASP A 232 1.61 18.12 -7.29
C ASP A 232 1.00 17.70 -8.64
N TYR A 233 1.41 16.52 -9.16
CA TYR A 233 0.82 15.96 -10.36
C TYR A 233 -0.58 15.41 -10.10
N TYR A 234 -0.80 14.75 -8.96
CA TYR A 234 -2.11 14.24 -8.56
C TYR A 234 -3.19 15.31 -8.67
N PHE A 235 -2.94 16.50 -8.16
CA PHE A 235 -3.91 17.59 -8.20
C PHE A 235 -4.10 18.26 -9.57
N LYS A 236 -3.24 17.96 -10.55
CA LYS A 236 -3.44 18.41 -11.95
C LYS A 236 -4.46 17.52 -12.68
N PHE A 237 -4.56 16.24 -12.32
CA PHE A 237 -5.57 15.37 -12.88
C PHE A 237 -6.97 15.82 -12.46
N ASN A 238 -7.93 15.68 -13.39
CA ASN A 238 -9.33 15.90 -13.05
C ASN A 238 -9.71 15.00 -11.86
N GLN A 239 -10.49 15.52 -10.93
CA GLN A 239 -10.87 14.82 -9.69
C GLN A 239 -11.44 13.41 -9.94
N LYS A 240 -12.14 13.22 -11.06
CA LYS A 240 -12.70 11.90 -11.42
C LYS A 240 -11.70 10.92 -12.01
N PHE A 241 -10.51 11.40 -12.32
CA PHE A 241 -9.45 10.64 -12.97
C PHE A 241 -8.22 10.44 -12.05
N ARG A 242 -8.41 10.57 -10.74
CA ARG A 242 -7.31 10.38 -9.78
C ARG A 242 -7.76 9.64 -8.54
N SER A 243 -6.87 8.81 -7.98
CA SER A 243 -7.05 8.11 -6.73
C SER A 243 -5.72 7.97 -5.97
N ALA A 244 -5.77 8.21 -4.66
CA ALA A 244 -4.70 7.89 -3.73
C ALA A 244 -5.11 6.67 -2.90
N VAL A 245 -4.26 5.64 -2.87
CA VAL A 245 -4.63 4.33 -2.33
C VAL A 245 -3.58 3.88 -1.32
N SER A 246 -4.01 3.43 -0.16
CA SER A 246 -3.16 2.76 0.82
C SER A 246 -3.96 1.85 1.75
N ALA A 247 -3.28 0.89 2.38
CA ALA A 247 -3.82 0.10 3.47
C ALA A 247 -3.53 0.72 4.85
N THR A 248 -2.53 1.58 4.94
CA THR A 248 -1.98 2.17 6.17
C THR A 248 -1.89 3.68 6.03
N LEU A 249 -3.02 4.30 5.67
CA LEU A 249 -3.11 5.71 5.38
C LEU A 249 -2.75 6.55 6.61
N ASN A 250 -1.85 7.51 6.43
CA ASN A 250 -1.55 8.56 7.40
C ASN A 250 -2.32 9.84 7.04
N ASP A 251 -2.40 10.75 8.00
CA ASP A 251 -2.98 12.06 7.77
C ASP A 251 -2.23 12.82 6.67
N PHE A 252 -2.97 13.50 5.84
CA PHE A 252 -2.41 14.33 4.80
C PHE A 252 -2.18 15.74 5.32
N SER A 253 -0.94 16.22 5.20
CA SER A 253 -0.61 17.62 5.50
C SER A 253 -1.12 18.61 4.44
N ASN A 254 -1.45 18.13 3.23
CA ASN A 254 -1.95 18.97 2.16
C ASN A 254 -3.46 19.21 2.32
N PRO A 255 -3.92 20.46 2.57
CA PRO A 255 -5.32 20.75 2.82
C PRO A 255 -6.24 20.43 1.62
N LYS A 256 -5.72 20.32 0.41
CA LYS A 256 -6.50 19.93 -0.76
C LYS A 256 -7.05 18.50 -0.64
N MET A 257 -6.41 17.65 0.16
CA MET A 257 -6.87 16.27 0.40
C MET A 257 -8.15 16.20 1.24
N GLU A 258 -8.50 17.24 1.96
CA GLU A 258 -9.77 17.34 2.69
C GLU A 258 -10.99 17.35 1.76
N TYR A 259 -10.79 17.81 0.51
CA TYR A 259 -11.84 17.87 -0.50
C TYR A 259 -11.94 16.61 -1.36
N GLU A 260 -11.06 15.64 -1.16
CA GLU A 260 -11.15 14.33 -1.82
C GLU A 260 -12.20 13.46 -1.12
N SER A 261 -12.93 12.69 -1.92
CA SER A 261 -13.85 11.68 -1.40
C SER A 261 -13.05 10.58 -0.70
N LYS A 262 -13.40 10.24 0.53
CA LYS A 262 -12.72 9.22 1.33
C LYS A 262 -13.55 7.94 1.36
N ILE A 263 -12.94 6.84 0.93
CA ILE A 263 -13.54 5.51 0.94
C ILE A 263 -12.68 4.60 1.79
N VAL A 264 -13.30 3.91 2.74
CA VAL A 264 -12.61 3.01 3.67
C VAL A 264 -13.14 1.59 3.50
N THR A 265 -12.25 0.61 3.38
CA THR A 265 -12.64 -0.80 3.46
C THR A 265 -12.42 -1.32 4.89
N ARG A 266 -13.29 -2.20 5.34
CA ARG A 266 -13.19 -2.83 6.67
C ARG A 266 -13.54 -4.30 6.58
N TRP A 267 -12.86 -5.11 7.40
CA TRP A 267 -13.30 -6.48 7.62
C TRP A 267 -14.68 -6.50 8.30
N ARG A 268 -15.55 -7.43 7.91
CA ARG A 268 -16.77 -7.70 8.69
C ARG A 268 -16.41 -8.18 10.08
N GLU A 269 -15.43 -9.07 10.17
CA GLU A 269 -14.85 -9.53 11.42
C GLU A 269 -13.34 -9.29 11.38
N ASN A 270 -12.86 -8.43 12.27
CA ASN A 270 -11.43 -8.15 12.36
C ASN A 270 -10.68 -9.40 12.85
N PRO A 271 -9.75 -9.95 12.06
CA PRO A 271 -8.95 -11.07 12.51
C PRO A 271 -8.09 -10.62 13.70
N ARG A 272 -8.17 -11.39 14.79
CA ARG A 272 -7.30 -11.17 15.94
C ARG A 272 -5.88 -11.61 15.57
N ARG A 273 -4.91 -10.76 15.79
CA ARG A 273 -3.47 -11.07 15.65
C ARG A 273 -2.85 -11.01 17.04
N ASN A 274 -2.25 -12.11 17.47
CA ASN A 274 -1.47 -12.12 18.69
C ASN A 274 -0.04 -11.70 18.35
N ILE A 275 0.46 -10.71 19.06
CA ILE A 275 1.83 -10.22 18.92
C ILE A 275 2.47 -10.26 20.31
N ASP A 276 3.58 -10.97 20.42
CA ASP A 276 4.39 -10.96 21.63
C ASP A 276 5.24 -9.67 21.62
N LEU A 277 4.97 -8.78 22.55
CA LEU A 277 5.72 -7.53 22.68
C LEU A 277 6.80 -7.68 23.76
N ILE A 278 8.04 -7.56 23.37
CA ILE A 278 9.20 -7.74 24.24
C ILE A 278 9.96 -6.43 24.39
N TYR A 279 10.16 -6.02 25.62
CA TYR A 279 10.99 -4.86 25.97
C TYR A 279 12.36 -5.33 26.46
N THR A 280 13.42 -4.74 25.94
CA THR A 280 14.79 -5.12 26.28
C THR A 280 15.76 -3.95 26.22
N ASN A 281 16.80 -4.00 27.04
CA ASN A 281 17.95 -3.10 26.97
C ASN A 281 19.08 -3.65 26.09
N TYR A 282 18.96 -4.90 25.62
CA TYR A 282 19.98 -5.62 24.88
C TYR A 282 19.40 -6.14 23.55
N VAL A 283 19.26 -5.24 22.57
CA VAL A 283 18.55 -5.51 21.31
C VAL A 283 19.14 -6.73 20.59
N ASP A 284 20.45 -6.73 20.35
CA ASP A 284 21.10 -7.77 19.55
C ASP A 284 21.10 -9.13 20.27
N ASP A 285 21.35 -9.14 21.59
CA ASP A 285 21.30 -10.38 22.40
C ASP A 285 19.89 -10.97 22.47
N THR A 286 18.88 -10.11 22.56
CA THR A 286 17.49 -10.53 22.58
C THR A 286 17.07 -11.08 21.20
N ALA A 287 17.51 -10.44 20.12
CA ALA A 287 17.31 -10.96 18.77
C ALA A 287 17.86 -12.38 18.63
N VAL A 288 19.10 -12.58 19.03
CA VAL A 288 19.76 -13.89 18.99
C VAL A 288 18.98 -14.94 19.79
N LYS A 289 18.52 -14.61 21.00
CA LYS A 289 17.70 -15.52 21.82
C LYS A 289 16.41 -15.91 21.15
N ILE A 290 15.65 -14.93 20.62
CA ILE A 290 14.37 -15.18 19.96
C ILE A 290 14.56 -16.01 18.69
N ILE A 291 15.55 -15.67 17.86
CA ILE A 291 15.89 -16.42 16.65
C ILE A 291 16.25 -17.87 17.02
N THR A 292 17.12 -18.06 18.01
CA THR A 292 17.53 -19.40 18.48
C THR A 292 16.31 -20.19 18.96
N GLN A 293 15.45 -19.58 19.76
CA GLN A 293 14.21 -20.21 20.22
C GLN A 293 13.33 -20.64 19.05
N LYS A 294 13.07 -19.75 18.08
CA LYS A 294 12.24 -20.06 16.94
C LYS A 294 12.84 -21.14 16.05
N LEU A 295 14.15 -21.20 15.93
CA LEU A 295 14.84 -22.28 15.22
C LEU A 295 14.67 -23.64 15.91
N SER A 296 14.61 -23.67 17.26
CA SER A 296 14.42 -24.90 18.04
C SER A 296 12.96 -25.36 18.09
N GLU A 297 11.97 -24.45 17.99
CA GLU A 297 10.54 -24.77 18.00
C GLU A 297 10.11 -25.54 16.75
N ASN A 298 10.68 -25.19 15.59
CA ASN A 298 10.37 -25.84 14.31
C ASN A 298 11.56 -25.80 13.37
N THR A 299 12.12 -26.97 13.07
CA THR A 299 13.33 -27.10 12.23
C THR A 299 13.14 -26.64 10.79
N ASP A 300 11.90 -26.68 10.26
CA ASP A 300 11.60 -26.34 8.87
C ASP A 300 11.03 -24.92 8.71
N ALA A 301 10.66 -24.26 9.81
CA ALA A 301 10.06 -22.94 9.74
C ALA A 301 11.08 -21.88 9.33
N LYS A 302 10.65 -20.97 8.46
CA LYS A 302 11.40 -19.80 8.04
C LYS A 302 11.16 -18.64 9.00
N ILE A 303 12.18 -17.81 9.19
CA ILE A 303 12.13 -16.64 10.07
C ILE A 303 12.38 -15.40 9.22
N LEU A 304 11.43 -14.46 9.26
CA LEU A 304 11.53 -13.15 8.62
C LEU A 304 11.77 -12.09 9.70
N ILE A 305 12.86 -11.36 9.59
CA ILE A 305 13.24 -10.34 10.57
C ILE A 305 13.23 -8.96 9.90
N ALA A 306 12.35 -8.08 10.34
CA ALA A 306 12.29 -6.70 9.89
C ALA A 306 13.08 -5.78 10.83
N TYR A 307 14.21 -5.30 10.37
CA TYR A 307 15.08 -4.39 11.11
C TYR A 307 15.69 -3.34 10.17
N ASN A 308 15.32 -2.08 10.37
CA ASN A 308 15.79 -0.99 9.52
C ASN A 308 17.20 -0.51 9.92
N SER A 309 18.12 -1.43 10.14
CA SER A 309 19.55 -1.14 10.42
C SER A 309 20.41 -2.24 9.82
N LEU A 310 21.13 -1.94 8.73
CA LEU A 310 22.02 -2.94 8.14
C LEU A 310 23.15 -3.32 9.11
N ASP A 311 23.76 -2.35 9.77
CA ASP A 311 24.81 -2.61 10.76
C ASP A 311 24.29 -3.46 11.92
N GLY A 312 23.08 -3.18 12.42
CA GLY A 312 22.41 -4.01 13.42
C GLY A 312 22.15 -5.43 12.94
N ILE A 313 21.71 -5.60 11.68
CA ILE A 313 21.54 -6.93 11.07
C ILE A 313 22.85 -7.69 11.03
N LEU A 314 23.93 -7.05 10.58
CA LEU A 314 25.25 -7.67 10.50
C LEU A 314 25.78 -8.06 11.89
N ASN A 315 25.60 -7.21 12.89
CA ASN A 315 25.95 -7.53 14.29
C ASN A 315 25.19 -8.75 14.81
N ILE A 316 23.89 -8.85 14.57
CA ILE A 316 23.08 -10.00 14.96
C ILE A 316 23.58 -11.27 14.26
N LEU A 317 23.89 -11.21 12.98
CA LEU A 317 24.45 -12.35 12.23
C LEU A 317 25.80 -12.80 12.79
N GLU A 318 26.71 -11.88 13.10
CA GLU A 318 27.98 -12.19 13.72
C GLU A 318 27.81 -12.87 15.10
N LEU A 319 26.88 -12.35 15.91
CA LEU A 319 26.58 -12.94 17.23
C LEU A 319 25.99 -14.35 17.11
N LEU A 320 25.09 -14.59 16.15
CA LEU A 320 24.53 -15.91 15.87
C LEU A 320 25.64 -16.90 15.49
N LYS A 321 26.57 -16.50 14.62
CA LYS A 321 27.71 -17.31 14.20
C LYS A 321 28.68 -17.55 15.36
N LYS A 322 29.05 -16.49 16.09
CA LYS A 322 29.97 -16.58 17.26
C LYS A 322 29.46 -17.50 18.36
N ARG A 323 28.13 -17.57 18.53
CA ARG A 323 27.50 -18.47 19.50
C ARG A 323 27.25 -19.87 18.98
N ASN A 324 27.65 -20.14 17.73
CA ASN A 324 27.46 -21.42 17.07
C ASN A 324 25.99 -21.88 17.14
N VAL A 325 25.04 -20.94 16.87
CA VAL A 325 23.61 -21.27 16.88
C VAL A 325 23.34 -22.31 15.80
N ASP A 326 22.77 -23.44 16.21
CA ASP A 326 22.51 -24.54 15.30
C ASP A 326 21.59 -24.12 14.16
N GLY A 327 21.91 -24.53 12.95
CA GLY A 327 21.19 -24.17 11.75
C GLY A 327 21.50 -22.76 11.22
N VAL A 328 22.48 -22.02 11.73
CA VAL A 328 22.91 -20.72 11.22
C VAL A 328 24.24 -20.82 10.49
N ASN A 329 24.25 -20.52 9.20
CA ASN A 329 25.45 -20.45 8.35
C ASN A 329 25.27 -19.40 7.23
N ASN A 330 26.32 -19.17 6.46
CA ASN A 330 26.31 -18.18 5.37
C ASN A 330 25.33 -18.53 4.24
N SER A 331 25.03 -19.81 4.03
CA SER A 331 24.19 -20.27 2.93
C SER A 331 22.70 -20.25 3.24
N ASN A 332 22.29 -20.32 4.53
CA ASN A 332 20.88 -20.33 4.93
C ASN A 332 20.36 -19.01 5.52
N CYS A 333 21.22 -17.98 5.55
CA CYS A 333 20.84 -16.61 5.89
C CYS A 333 20.71 -15.75 4.62
N GLY A 334 19.80 -14.78 4.64
CA GLY A 334 19.59 -13.82 3.57
C GLY A 334 19.32 -12.42 4.10
N ILE A 335 19.68 -11.39 3.34
CA ILE A 335 19.37 -10.00 3.66
C ILE A 335 18.72 -9.33 2.45
N LEU A 336 17.54 -8.79 2.64
CA LEU A 336 16.83 -7.94 1.69
C LEU A 336 17.10 -6.47 2.05
N CYS A 337 17.95 -5.83 1.28
CA CYS A 337 18.32 -4.42 1.46
C CYS A 337 18.41 -3.69 0.12
N SER A 338 18.65 -2.38 0.15
CA SER A 338 18.83 -1.60 -1.07
C SER A 338 20.04 -2.08 -1.88
N GLU A 339 19.97 -2.02 -3.20
CA GLU A 339 21.04 -2.44 -4.13
C GLU A 339 22.42 -1.82 -3.80
N ARG A 340 22.42 -0.60 -3.24
CA ARG A 340 23.65 0.10 -2.84
C ARG A 340 24.44 -0.61 -1.75
N ASN A 341 23.78 -1.47 -0.99
CA ASN A 341 24.37 -2.21 0.13
C ASN A 341 24.76 -3.65 -0.23
N ASN A 342 24.50 -4.09 -1.46
CA ASN A 342 24.75 -5.47 -1.88
C ASN A 342 26.20 -5.90 -1.72
N ASP A 343 27.16 -5.04 -2.05
CA ASP A 343 28.57 -5.39 -1.93
C ASP A 343 28.96 -5.66 -0.47
N LYS A 344 28.46 -4.83 0.47
CA LYS A 344 28.67 -5.05 1.90
C LYS A 344 28.01 -6.34 2.39
N VAL A 345 26.84 -6.69 1.87
CA VAL A 345 26.13 -7.92 2.26
C VAL A 345 26.88 -9.17 1.76
N LYS A 346 27.48 -9.11 0.56
CA LYS A 346 28.23 -10.23 -0.03
C LYS A 346 29.47 -10.62 0.78
N GLU A 347 30.00 -9.73 1.61
CA GLU A 347 31.08 -10.05 2.53
C GLU A 347 30.65 -11.00 3.68
N TYR A 348 29.36 -11.02 4.00
CA TYR A 348 28.79 -11.74 5.15
C TYR A 348 27.95 -12.95 4.77
N ILE A 349 27.37 -12.96 3.57
CA ILE A 349 26.38 -13.96 3.12
C ILE A 349 26.75 -14.50 1.74
N GLU A 350 26.77 -15.82 1.62
CA GLU A 350 26.88 -16.51 0.35
C GLU A 350 25.57 -16.42 -0.42
N ASP A 351 25.67 -16.26 -1.74
CA ASP A 351 24.52 -16.18 -2.63
C ASP A 351 23.48 -15.13 -2.20
N ALA A 352 23.97 -13.91 -1.89
CA ALA A 352 23.18 -12.78 -1.40
C ALA A 352 22.07 -12.35 -2.38
N ASP A 353 22.18 -12.70 -3.65
CA ASP A 353 21.22 -12.33 -4.70
C ASP A 353 19.99 -13.28 -4.76
N ASN A 354 20.05 -14.46 -4.12
CA ASN A 354 19.01 -15.50 -4.18
C ASN A 354 18.28 -15.67 -2.83
N VAL A 355 17.57 -14.62 -2.40
CA VAL A 355 16.86 -14.62 -1.13
C VAL A 355 15.37 -14.93 -1.29
N ILE A 356 14.77 -14.54 -2.42
CA ILE A 356 13.37 -14.77 -2.77
C ILE A 356 13.30 -15.38 -4.19
N SER A 357 12.52 -16.46 -4.34
CA SER A 357 12.27 -17.08 -5.65
C SER A 357 11.30 -16.25 -6.50
N GLU A 358 11.18 -16.62 -7.78
CA GLU A 358 10.17 -16.05 -8.70
C GLU A 358 8.74 -16.26 -8.21
N ASP A 359 8.46 -17.36 -7.51
CA ASP A 359 7.17 -17.68 -6.88
C ASP A 359 6.98 -17.00 -5.52
N ALA A 360 7.83 -16.02 -5.20
CA ALA A 360 7.77 -15.25 -3.96
C ALA A 360 7.95 -16.08 -2.67
N ASN A 361 8.68 -17.20 -2.74
CA ASN A 361 9.06 -17.99 -1.57
C ASN A 361 10.47 -17.62 -1.11
N LEU A 362 10.69 -17.58 0.20
CA LEU A 362 12.00 -17.35 0.77
C LEU A 362 12.93 -18.54 0.46
N GLN A 363 14.12 -18.25 -0.08
CA GLN A 363 15.11 -19.29 -0.41
C GLN A 363 16.05 -19.59 0.75
N LYS A 364 16.02 -18.76 1.78
CA LYS A 364 16.85 -18.88 2.98
C LYS A 364 15.96 -19.11 4.19
N ARG A 365 16.47 -19.81 5.19
CA ARG A 365 15.73 -20.11 6.42
C ARG A 365 15.57 -18.88 7.32
N ILE A 366 16.60 -18.02 7.36
CA ILE A 366 16.62 -16.79 8.13
C ILE A 366 16.79 -15.64 7.16
N VAL A 367 15.78 -14.76 7.08
CA VAL A 367 15.81 -13.62 6.18
C VAL A 367 15.60 -12.33 6.96
N PHE A 368 16.57 -11.45 6.86
CA PHE A 368 16.47 -10.09 7.35
C PHE A 368 15.99 -9.17 6.23
N MET A 369 15.21 -8.14 6.57
CA MET A 369 14.83 -7.11 5.62
C MET A 369 14.91 -5.71 6.25
N THR A 370 15.37 -4.76 5.45
CA THR A 370 15.36 -3.33 5.75
C THR A 370 14.11 -2.66 5.18
N CYS A 371 13.92 -1.37 5.47
CA CYS A 371 12.76 -0.60 5.00
C CYS A 371 12.58 -0.61 3.46
N ALA A 372 13.64 -0.87 2.70
CA ALA A 372 13.56 -1.01 1.23
C ALA A 372 12.58 -2.11 0.79
N TYR A 373 12.28 -3.07 1.68
CA TYR A 373 11.41 -4.22 1.42
C TYR A 373 10.20 -4.32 2.35
N PHE A 374 9.98 -3.36 3.25
CA PHE A 374 8.77 -3.33 4.08
C PHE A 374 7.49 -3.15 3.25
N ALA A 375 7.65 -2.49 2.11
CA ALA A 375 6.62 -2.39 1.08
C ALA A 375 7.13 -3.03 -0.23
N GLY A 376 6.23 -3.54 -1.04
CA GLY A 376 6.55 -3.90 -2.43
C GLY A 376 7.05 -5.31 -2.68
N ILE A 377 7.06 -6.20 -1.68
CA ILE A 377 7.27 -7.63 -1.88
C ILE A 377 6.07 -8.42 -1.36
N ASP A 378 5.87 -9.57 -1.95
CA ASP A 378 4.94 -10.59 -1.45
C ASP A 378 5.76 -11.82 -1.04
N ILE A 379 5.41 -12.45 0.07
CA ILE A 379 6.04 -13.65 0.59
C ILE A 379 4.96 -14.71 0.75
N GLN A 380 5.08 -15.80 0.03
CA GLN A 380 4.09 -16.88 0.07
C GLN A 380 4.32 -17.84 1.24
N ASP A 381 5.53 -17.89 1.77
CA ASP A 381 5.81 -18.73 2.93
C ASP A 381 5.07 -18.25 4.18
N ARG A 382 4.64 -19.20 5.00
CA ARG A 382 4.29 -18.94 6.38
C ARG A 382 5.57 -18.93 7.20
N CYS A 383 5.86 -17.82 7.86
CA CYS A 383 7.09 -17.64 8.62
C CYS A 383 6.83 -17.08 10.03
N HIS A 384 7.82 -17.24 10.90
CA HIS A 384 7.88 -16.45 12.13
C HIS A 384 8.30 -15.04 11.76
N LEU A 385 7.49 -14.05 12.12
CA LEU A 385 7.80 -12.64 11.89
C LEU A 385 8.37 -12.02 13.16
N ILE A 386 9.55 -11.41 13.05
CA ILE A 386 10.20 -10.67 14.13
C ILE A 386 10.39 -9.23 13.65
N THR A 387 9.93 -8.25 14.41
CA THR A 387 10.18 -6.84 14.15
C THR A 387 11.07 -6.26 15.25
N ILE A 388 12.09 -5.50 14.85
CA ILE A 388 13.10 -4.96 15.75
C ILE A 388 13.09 -3.43 15.67
N THR A 389 13.01 -2.77 16.84
CA THR A 389 13.19 -1.33 16.98
C THR A 389 14.21 -1.02 18.07
N SER A 390 14.96 0.06 17.92
CA SER A 390 15.93 0.52 18.91
C SER A 390 15.79 2.02 19.15
N HIS A 391 15.64 2.42 20.40
CA HIS A 391 15.59 3.85 20.74
C HIS A 391 16.92 4.57 20.50
N LEU A 392 18.03 3.83 20.50
CA LEU A 392 19.36 4.38 20.14
C LEU A 392 19.44 4.70 18.64
N GLN A 393 18.53 4.16 17.82
CA GLN A 393 18.47 4.34 16.38
C GLN A 393 17.05 4.71 15.99
N PRO A 394 16.63 5.99 16.10
CA PRO A 394 15.24 6.42 15.85
C PRO A 394 14.70 6.04 14.47
N PHE A 395 15.57 5.93 13.46
CA PHE A 395 15.19 5.51 12.11
C PHE A 395 14.75 4.03 12.03
N THR A 396 14.92 3.25 13.11
CA THR A 396 14.44 1.87 13.21
C THR A 396 13.03 1.78 13.79
N TYR A 397 12.44 2.88 14.26
CA TYR A 397 11.10 2.85 14.83
C TYR A 397 10.05 2.43 13.80
N LEU A 398 9.16 1.57 14.24
CA LEU A 398 8.04 1.08 13.46
C LEU A 398 6.74 1.55 14.12
N SER A 399 5.95 2.30 13.37
CA SER A 399 4.55 2.56 13.75
C SER A 399 3.73 1.28 13.67
N THR A 400 2.58 1.25 14.32
CA THR A 400 1.63 0.13 14.22
C THR A 400 1.28 -0.16 12.77
N GLN A 401 1.00 0.87 11.97
CA GLN A 401 0.71 0.74 10.54
C GLN A 401 1.87 0.11 9.76
N ARG A 402 3.12 0.49 10.10
CA ARG A 402 4.31 -0.11 9.46
C ARG A 402 4.45 -1.58 9.83
N MET A 403 4.18 -1.95 11.09
CA MET A 403 4.17 -3.35 11.52
C MET A 403 3.07 -4.15 10.82
N GLU A 404 1.88 -3.58 10.64
CA GLU A 404 0.78 -4.19 9.88
C GLU A 404 1.15 -4.36 8.40
N GLN A 405 1.81 -3.37 7.80
CA GLN A 405 2.29 -3.43 6.43
C GLN A 405 3.32 -4.56 6.26
N ILE A 406 4.28 -4.68 7.19
CA ILE A 406 5.27 -5.75 7.21
C ILE A 406 4.60 -7.12 7.36
N ALA A 407 3.69 -7.27 8.32
CA ALA A 407 2.95 -8.51 8.53
C ALA A 407 2.10 -8.91 7.33
N GLY A 408 1.57 -7.92 6.60
CA GLY A 408 0.81 -8.13 5.38
C GLY A 408 1.65 -8.62 4.19
N ARG A 409 2.99 -8.60 4.28
CA ARG A 409 3.86 -9.20 3.25
C ARG A 409 3.78 -10.72 3.23
N CYS A 410 3.56 -11.36 4.38
CA CYS A 410 3.34 -12.80 4.48
C CYS A 410 1.91 -13.14 4.07
N ARG A 411 1.70 -13.46 2.79
CA ARG A 411 0.35 -13.62 2.18
C ARG A 411 -0.43 -14.79 2.74
N ASN A 412 0.25 -15.85 3.17
CA ASN A 412 -0.37 -17.03 3.80
C ASN A 412 -0.38 -16.95 5.34
N GLY A 413 -0.15 -15.74 5.89
CA GLY A 413 -0.13 -15.46 7.31
C GLY A 413 1.20 -15.79 7.98
N ASN A 414 1.28 -15.49 9.27
CA ASN A 414 2.46 -15.74 10.09
C ASN A 414 2.26 -16.96 11.00
N LEU A 415 3.32 -17.71 11.29
CA LEU A 415 3.33 -18.76 12.32
C LEU A 415 3.29 -18.15 13.72
N SER A 416 4.07 -17.09 13.94
CA SER A 416 4.01 -16.22 15.11
C SER A 416 4.48 -14.81 14.74
N ALA A 417 4.10 -13.82 15.53
CA ALA A 417 4.59 -12.45 15.40
C ALA A 417 5.18 -12.00 16.74
N VAL A 418 6.43 -11.54 16.71
CA VAL A 418 7.13 -10.99 17.87
C VAL A 418 7.61 -9.60 17.50
N SER A 419 7.31 -8.64 18.35
CA SER A 419 7.85 -7.28 18.24
C SER A 419 8.66 -6.97 19.49
N TYR A 420 9.86 -6.48 19.31
CA TYR A 420 10.62 -6.02 20.47
C TYR A 420 11.24 -4.66 20.25
N THR A 421 11.33 -3.92 21.36
CA THR A 421 11.82 -2.56 21.38
C THR A 421 12.72 -2.35 22.60
N HIS A 422 13.61 -1.40 22.49
CA HIS A 422 14.44 -0.98 23.59
C HIS A 422 13.66 -0.03 24.51
N LEU A 423 13.65 -0.31 25.80
CA LEU A 423 13.12 0.61 26.81
C LEU A 423 14.15 1.69 27.10
N ARG A 424 13.71 2.95 27.09
CA ARG A 424 14.41 4.00 27.82
C ARG A 424 14.13 3.76 29.31
N ALA A 425 15.18 3.55 30.10
CA ALA A 425 15.02 3.63 31.54
C ALA A 425 14.48 5.04 31.84
N HIS A 426 13.27 5.14 32.34
CA HIS A 426 12.79 6.37 32.96
C HIS A 426 13.53 6.47 34.30
N GLU A 427 14.47 7.41 34.41
CA GLU A 427 14.86 7.97 35.67
C GLU A 427 13.71 8.77 36.26
#